data_2bd993a1048a2251110e148db2fc6b48
#
_entry.id   2bd993a1048a2251110e148db2fc6b48
#
_cell.length_a   1.000
_cell.length_b   1.000
_cell.length_c   1.000
_cell.angle_alpha   90.00
_cell.angle_beta   90.00
_cell.angle_gamma   90.00
#
_symmetry.space_group_name_H-M   'P 1'
#
loop_
_entity.id
_entity.type
_entity.pdbx_description
1 polymer ?
#
loop_
_entity_poly.entity_id
_entity_poly.type
_entity_poly.pdbx_seq_one_letter_code
_entity_poly.pdbx_strand_id
1 'polypeptide(L)'
;SVASTRSWVASLPVSVVTTASVQCSTPVDSVMPNPVAIGGRASSSNLTAMSASGDLVAMLMTMIRVPVVRPFSLPEADWSFTTALTTNADTVIQTAGGTGIKRYLTALQVQNTHASVATTLAIKDGTTTRHTIYLPASMSVPVDIEFPTPLQTSANATLQVACGTTGANVLFNAQGYTAP
;
A
#
# COMPACT_ATOMS: atom_id res chain seq x y z
N SER A 1 -54.69 -67.03 4.36
CA SER A 1 -54.24 -65.86 5.10
C SER A 1 -52.75 -65.65 4.80
N VAL A 2 -52.45 -64.74 3.89
CA VAL A 2 -51.06 -64.39 3.57
C VAL A 2 -50.75 -63.12 4.23
N ALA A 3 -49.81 -63.15 5.22
CA ALA A 3 -49.32 -61.99 5.91
C ALA A 3 -48.32 -61.27 5.00
N SER A 4 -48.64 -60.04 4.61
CA SER A 4 -47.74 -59.12 3.88
C SER A 4 -46.84 -58.47 4.88
N THR A 5 -45.58 -58.85 4.85
CA THR A 5 -44.49 -58.11 5.60
C THR A 5 -44.12 -56.89 4.81
N ARG A 6 -44.52 -55.70 5.26
CA ARG A 6 -44.01 -54.43 4.75
C ARG A 6 -42.61 -54.20 5.31
N SER A 7 -41.63 -54.26 4.41
CA SER A 7 -40.29 -53.80 4.70
C SER A 7 -40.27 -52.26 4.72
N TRP A 8 -40.03 -51.66 5.87
CA TRP A 8 -39.74 -50.24 5.98
C TRP A 8 -38.25 -50.04 5.69
N VAL A 9 -37.93 -49.60 4.47
CA VAL A 9 -36.61 -49.06 4.20
C VAL A 9 -36.63 -47.64 4.78
N ALA A 10 -36.03 -47.46 5.93
CA ALA A 10 -35.77 -46.14 6.46
C ALA A 10 -34.75 -45.47 5.54
N SER A 11 -35.20 -44.54 4.75
CA SER A 11 -34.30 -43.63 4.05
C SER A 11 -33.59 -42.76 5.07
N LEU A 12 -32.34 -43.08 5.38
CA LEU A 12 -31.46 -42.21 6.11
C LEU A 12 -31.33 -40.91 5.31
N PRO A 13 -31.48 -39.75 5.93
CA PRO A 13 -31.19 -38.51 5.27
C PRO A 13 -29.67 -38.51 4.95
N VAL A 14 -29.36 -38.53 3.67
CA VAL A 14 -28.00 -38.25 3.21
C VAL A 14 -27.75 -36.82 3.57
N SER A 15 -27.14 -36.61 4.73
CA SER A 15 -26.50 -35.34 5.06
C SER A 15 -25.34 -35.21 4.13
N VAL A 16 -25.54 -34.49 3.03
CA VAL A 16 -24.47 -34.02 2.19
C VAL A 16 -23.76 -32.96 3.04
N VAL A 17 -22.83 -33.39 3.84
CA VAL A 17 -21.82 -32.52 4.39
C VAL A 17 -20.95 -32.08 3.22
N THR A 18 -21.34 -31.04 2.55
CA THR A 18 -20.42 -30.27 1.71
C THR A 18 -19.47 -29.50 2.66
N THR A 19 -18.69 -30.24 3.43
CA THR A 19 -17.40 -29.73 3.77
C THR A 19 -16.64 -29.67 2.46
N ALA A 20 -16.58 -28.51 1.88
CA ALA A 20 -15.48 -28.19 1.01
C ALA A 20 -14.22 -28.21 1.87
N SER A 21 -13.85 -29.41 2.31
CA SER A 21 -12.49 -29.65 2.71
C SER A 21 -11.71 -29.42 1.42
N VAL A 22 -11.06 -28.29 1.33
CA VAL A 22 -9.88 -28.17 0.49
C VAL A 22 -8.91 -29.18 1.08
N GLN A 23 -9.15 -30.44 0.75
CA GLN A 23 -8.14 -31.44 0.91
C GLN A 23 -7.05 -31.04 -0.07
N CYS A 24 -6.05 -30.41 0.46
CA CYS A 24 -4.74 -30.49 -0.12
C CYS A 24 -4.29 -31.95 0.03
N SER A 25 -4.92 -32.83 -0.72
CA SER A 25 -4.48 -34.22 -0.85
C SER A 25 -3.37 -34.29 -1.88
N THR A 26 -2.31 -33.59 -1.60
CA THR A 26 -1.02 -34.01 -2.10
C THR A 26 -0.66 -35.25 -1.29
N PRO A 27 -0.19 -36.32 -1.92
CA PRO A 27 0.39 -37.43 -1.19
C PRO A 27 1.53 -36.85 -0.35
N VAL A 28 1.29 -36.79 0.93
CA VAL A 28 2.28 -36.32 1.89
C VAL A 28 3.36 -37.38 1.87
N ASP A 29 4.55 -37.00 1.44
CA ASP A 29 5.70 -37.85 1.62
C ASP A 29 5.77 -38.19 3.11
N SER A 30 5.66 -39.47 3.43
CA SER A 30 5.50 -40.00 4.78
C SER A 30 6.71 -39.74 5.70
N VAL A 31 7.67 -38.99 5.23
CA VAL A 31 8.94 -38.68 5.92
C VAL A 31 8.92 -37.40 6.74
N MET A 32 7.91 -36.54 6.56
CA MET A 32 7.82 -35.32 7.35
C MET A 32 6.63 -35.33 8.33
N PRO A 33 6.90 -35.42 9.65
CA PRO A 33 5.86 -35.57 10.65
C PRO A 33 4.95 -34.35 10.86
N ASN A 34 5.15 -33.24 10.17
CA ASN A 34 4.23 -32.10 10.13
C ASN A 34 4.60 -31.15 8.99
N PRO A 35 4.16 -31.39 7.74
CA PRO A 35 4.34 -30.38 6.71
C PRO A 35 3.44 -29.18 7.03
N VAL A 36 4.06 -28.06 7.33
CA VAL A 36 3.35 -26.78 7.29
C VAL A 36 3.06 -26.49 5.83
N ALA A 37 1.84 -26.78 5.39
CA ALA A 37 1.42 -26.41 4.05
C ALA A 37 1.19 -24.89 4.01
N ILE A 38 2.16 -24.14 3.51
CA ILE A 38 1.96 -22.74 3.15
C ILE A 38 1.26 -22.72 1.79
N GLY A 39 -0.07 -22.68 1.81
CA GLY A 39 -0.88 -22.59 0.60
C GLY A 39 -0.85 -21.17 0.05
N GLY A 40 -0.11 -20.94 -1.03
CA GLY A 40 -0.23 -19.73 -1.83
C GLY A 40 -1.34 -19.88 -2.86
N ARG A 41 -2.22 -18.92 -2.98
CA ARG A 41 -3.24 -18.85 -4.03
C ARG A 41 -2.78 -17.85 -5.08
N ALA A 42 -2.63 -18.30 -6.33
CA ALA A 42 -2.49 -17.37 -7.44
C ALA A 42 -3.86 -16.71 -7.70
N SER A 43 -3.93 -15.41 -7.56
CA SER A 43 -5.13 -14.64 -7.88
C SER A 43 -4.79 -13.56 -8.90
N SER A 44 -5.61 -13.43 -9.92
CA SER A 44 -5.57 -12.33 -10.88
C SER A 44 -6.33 -11.09 -10.40
N SER A 45 -6.99 -11.18 -9.24
CA SER A 45 -7.72 -10.08 -8.64
C SER A 45 -7.02 -9.61 -7.36
N ASN A 46 -7.18 -8.34 -7.04
CA ASN A 46 -6.70 -7.77 -5.78
C ASN A 46 -7.18 -8.62 -4.60
N LEU A 47 -6.25 -8.99 -3.74
CA LEU A 47 -6.61 -9.59 -2.46
C LEU A 47 -7.39 -8.55 -1.67
N THR A 48 -8.62 -8.87 -1.34
CA THR A 48 -9.42 -8.04 -0.43
C THR A 48 -8.64 -7.91 0.88
N ALA A 49 -8.54 -6.69 1.40
CA ALA A 49 -7.92 -6.46 2.68
C ALA A 49 -8.55 -7.39 3.73
N MET A 50 -7.73 -7.87 4.68
CA MET A 50 -8.23 -8.66 5.80
C MET A 50 -9.34 -7.91 6.51
N SER A 51 -10.52 -8.50 6.61
CA SER A 51 -11.68 -7.85 7.21
C SER A 51 -11.76 -8.05 8.73
N ALA A 52 -11.05 -9.04 9.25
CA ALA A 52 -11.06 -9.36 10.67
C ALA A 52 -9.73 -9.98 11.15
N SER A 53 -9.47 -9.83 12.44
CA SER A 53 -8.36 -10.51 13.10
C SER A 53 -8.58 -12.02 13.06
N GLY A 54 -7.62 -12.74 12.51
CA GLY A 54 -7.68 -14.20 12.36
C GLY A 54 -7.98 -14.69 10.94
N ASP A 55 -8.23 -13.79 10.00
CA ASP A 55 -8.35 -14.15 8.58
C ASP A 55 -7.01 -14.70 8.06
N LEU A 56 -7.09 -15.79 7.29
CA LEU A 56 -5.92 -16.36 6.63
C LEU A 56 -5.52 -15.48 5.44
N VAL A 57 -4.33 -14.93 5.50
CA VAL A 57 -3.77 -14.16 4.37
C VAL A 57 -3.14 -15.11 3.38
N ALA A 58 -3.61 -15.09 2.14
CA ALA A 58 -2.94 -15.80 1.07
C ALA A 58 -1.64 -15.06 0.70
N MET A 59 -0.51 -15.76 0.75
CA MET A 59 0.74 -15.22 0.25
C MET A 59 0.68 -15.10 -1.28
N LEU A 60 0.93 -13.90 -1.80
CA LEU A 60 1.02 -13.69 -3.24
C LEU A 60 2.29 -14.34 -3.77
N MET A 61 2.13 -15.23 -4.74
CA MET A 61 3.24 -15.92 -5.40
C MET A 61 3.16 -15.71 -6.91
N THR A 62 4.31 -15.63 -7.55
CA THR A 62 4.39 -15.68 -9.02
C THR A 62 3.99 -17.08 -9.53
N MET A 63 3.71 -17.20 -10.83
CA MET A 63 3.40 -18.50 -11.46
C MET A 63 4.54 -19.51 -11.33
N ILE A 64 5.77 -19.05 -11.09
CA ILE A 64 6.96 -19.89 -10.85
C ILE A 64 7.23 -20.11 -9.34
N ARG A 65 6.22 -19.88 -8.49
CA ARG A 65 6.27 -20.10 -7.03
C ARG A 65 7.29 -19.24 -6.27
N VAL A 66 7.65 -18.09 -6.81
CA VAL A 66 8.46 -17.11 -6.09
C VAL A 66 7.52 -16.19 -5.30
N PRO A 67 7.71 -16.06 -3.96
CA PRO A 67 6.91 -15.13 -3.18
C PRO A 67 7.15 -13.70 -3.65
N VAL A 68 6.08 -12.94 -3.83
CA VAL A 68 6.17 -11.52 -4.15
C VAL A 68 6.20 -10.74 -2.84
N VAL A 69 7.37 -10.22 -2.51
CA VAL A 69 7.55 -9.34 -1.36
C VAL A 69 7.75 -7.93 -1.87
N ARG A 70 6.89 -7.02 -1.47
CA ARG A 70 7.07 -5.60 -1.74
C ARG A 70 7.55 -4.89 -0.48
N PRO A 71 8.61 -4.10 -0.56
CA PRO A 71 9.21 -3.52 0.63
C PRO A 71 8.37 -2.42 1.29
N PHE A 72 7.46 -1.73 0.57
CA PHE A 72 6.82 -0.53 1.10
C PHE A 72 5.32 -0.42 0.90
N SER A 73 4.78 -0.79 -0.26
CA SER A 73 3.37 -0.53 -0.55
C SER A 73 2.76 -1.50 -1.55
N LEU A 74 1.42 -1.49 -1.62
CA LEU A 74 0.70 -2.05 -2.75
C LEU A 74 0.80 -1.09 -3.94
N PRO A 75 0.86 -1.57 -5.21
CA PRO A 75 0.92 -0.70 -6.39
C PRO A 75 -0.22 0.31 -6.44
N GLU A 76 -1.38 -0.10 -5.98
CA GLU A 76 -2.60 0.70 -5.99
C GLU A 76 -2.58 1.84 -4.96
N ALA A 77 -1.67 1.76 -4.00
CA ALA A 77 -1.49 2.78 -2.97
C ALA A 77 -0.38 3.78 -3.31
N ASP A 78 0.38 3.54 -4.39
CA ASP A 78 1.44 4.42 -4.83
C ASP A 78 0.85 5.68 -5.47
N TRP A 79 1.51 6.81 -5.26
CA TRP A 79 1.14 8.08 -5.87
C TRP A 79 2.37 8.85 -6.35
N SER A 80 2.15 9.70 -7.32
CA SER A 80 3.11 10.70 -7.79
C SER A 80 2.45 12.06 -7.87
N PHE A 81 3.24 13.12 -7.71
CA PHE A 81 2.78 14.48 -7.76
C PHE A 81 3.82 15.39 -8.42
N THR A 82 3.38 16.27 -9.30
CA THR A 82 4.25 17.21 -10.01
C THR A 82 3.59 18.58 -10.03
N THR A 83 4.34 19.62 -9.71
CA THR A 83 3.86 21.01 -9.76
C THR A 83 5.02 22.01 -9.90
N ALA A 84 4.68 23.25 -10.25
CA ALA A 84 5.57 24.40 -10.11
C ALA A 84 5.05 25.29 -8.99
N LEU A 85 5.90 25.59 -8.02
CA LEU A 85 5.60 26.44 -6.87
C LEU A 85 6.16 27.85 -7.11
N THR A 86 5.29 28.83 -7.14
CA THR A 86 5.65 30.24 -7.39
C THR A 86 5.29 31.17 -6.24
N THR A 87 4.60 30.64 -5.23
CA THR A 87 4.13 31.39 -4.06
C THR A 87 4.52 30.67 -2.77
N ASN A 88 4.40 31.39 -1.65
CA ASN A 88 4.59 30.83 -0.33
C ASN A 88 3.31 30.19 0.26
N ALA A 89 2.27 30.04 -0.54
CA ALA A 89 1.06 29.35 -0.12
C ALA A 89 1.30 27.83 -0.01
N ASP A 90 0.62 27.20 0.93
CA ASP A 90 0.63 25.75 1.08
C ASP A 90 -0.04 25.10 -0.13
N THR A 91 0.68 24.22 -0.78
CA THR A 91 0.20 23.40 -1.90
C THR A 91 -0.02 21.97 -1.42
N VAL A 92 -1.21 21.43 -1.59
CA VAL A 92 -1.54 20.07 -1.19
C VAL A 92 -0.94 19.09 -2.20
N ILE A 93 -0.05 18.22 -1.73
CA ILE A 93 0.50 17.08 -2.49
C ILE A 93 -0.51 15.93 -2.46
N GLN A 94 -0.98 15.60 -1.25
CA GLN A 94 -1.96 14.55 -1.02
C GLN A 94 -2.97 14.99 0.04
N THR A 95 -4.24 14.83 -0.26
CA THR A 95 -5.32 15.10 0.69
C THR A 95 -5.31 14.12 1.85
N ALA A 96 -5.93 14.47 2.96
CA ALA A 96 -6.13 13.57 4.08
C ALA A 96 -6.78 12.25 3.63
N GLY A 97 -6.28 11.13 4.12
CA GLY A 97 -6.73 9.80 3.67
C GLY A 97 -7.92 9.23 4.44
N GLY A 98 -8.37 9.90 5.49
CA GLY A 98 -9.36 9.38 6.43
C GLY A 98 -8.74 8.80 7.70
N THR A 99 -9.60 8.32 8.59
CA THR A 99 -9.18 7.80 9.90
C THR A 99 -8.18 6.66 9.75
N GLY A 100 -7.05 6.76 10.45
CA GLY A 100 -5.99 5.77 10.45
C GLY A 100 -5.04 5.82 9.24
N ILE A 101 -5.40 6.49 8.17
CA ILE A 101 -4.61 6.53 6.93
C ILE A 101 -3.55 7.62 7.00
N LYS A 102 -2.32 7.28 6.62
CA LYS A 102 -1.16 8.17 6.52
C LYS A 102 -0.63 8.27 5.10
N ARG A 103 0.07 9.35 4.80
CA ARG A 103 0.80 9.56 3.55
C ARG A 103 2.30 9.38 3.80
N TYR A 104 2.96 8.65 2.94
CA TYR A 104 4.39 8.35 3.03
C TYR A 104 5.08 8.90 1.79
N LEU A 105 5.99 9.84 1.99
CA LEU A 105 6.85 10.40 0.94
C LEU A 105 8.15 9.60 0.91
N THR A 106 8.46 8.99 -0.22
CA THR A 106 9.65 8.15 -0.41
C THR A 106 10.78 8.88 -1.11
N ALA A 107 10.43 9.72 -2.07
CA ALA A 107 11.41 10.50 -2.80
C ALA A 107 10.80 11.81 -3.32
N LEU A 108 11.68 12.78 -3.53
CA LEU A 108 11.32 14.03 -4.20
C LEU A 108 12.51 14.54 -5.05
N GLN A 109 12.15 15.27 -6.09
CA GLN A 109 13.09 16.01 -6.93
C GLN A 109 12.66 17.46 -6.97
N VAL A 110 13.62 18.37 -6.75
CA VAL A 110 13.33 19.81 -6.70
C VAL A 110 14.38 20.61 -7.46
N GLN A 111 13.96 21.67 -8.12
CA GLN A 111 14.83 22.60 -8.79
C GLN A 111 14.24 24.01 -8.73
N ASN A 112 15.00 24.99 -8.26
CA ASN A 112 14.61 26.39 -8.34
C ASN A 112 15.19 27.01 -9.62
N THR A 113 14.34 27.25 -10.58
CA THR A 113 14.74 27.82 -11.90
C THR A 113 14.69 29.33 -11.95
N HIS A 114 14.26 30.01 -10.86
CA HIS A 114 14.22 31.47 -10.83
C HIS A 114 15.63 32.06 -10.83
N ALA A 115 15.86 33.05 -11.68
CA ALA A 115 17.21 33.56 -11.94
C ALA A 115 17.88 34.23 -10.71
N SER A 116 17.10 34.82 -9.79
CA SER A 116 17.63 35.63 -8.69
C SER A 116 16.98 35.43 -7.33
N VAL A 117 15.85 34.70 -7.26
CA VAL A 117 15.14 34.48 -5.99
C VAL A 117 15.47 33.11 -5.43
N ALA A 118 16.24 33.08 -4.35
CA ALA A 118 16.42 31.88 -3.53
C ALA A 118 15.21 31.67 -2.62
N THR A 119 14.97 30.42 -2.23
CA THR A 119 13.86 30.07 -1.33
C THR A 119 14.21 28.89 -0.45
N THR A 120 13.40 28.62 0.54
CA THR A 120 13.35 27.35 1.24
C THR A 120 12.11 26.60 0.81
N LEU A 121 12.18 25.27 0.75
CA LEU A 121 11.05 24.41 0.53
C LEU A 121 10.73 23.67 1.82
N ALA A 122 9.53 23.81 2.32
CA ALA A 122 9.05 23.12 3.52
C ALA A 122 8.08 22.00 3.13
N ILE A 123 8.37 20.78 3.56
CA ILE A 123 7.44 19.63 3.50
C ILE A 123 6.67 19.62 4.82
N LYS A 124 5.35 19.56 4.73
CA LYS A 124 4.45 19.76 5.88
C LYS A 124 3.49 18.60 6.05
N ASP A 125 3.25 18.27 7.30
CA ASP A 125 2.19 17.37 7.79
C ASP A 125 1.07 18.25 8.35
N GLY A 126 0.03 18.46 7.57
CA GLY A 126 -0.92 19.52 7.85
C GLY A 126 -0.20 20.87 7.92
N THR A 127 -0.26 21.54 9.06
CA THR A 127 0.43 22.83 9.30
C THR A 127 1.83 22.67 9.86
N THR A 128 2.25 21.46 10.22
CA THR A 128 3.55 21.21 10.87
C THR A 128 4.64 20.92 9.84
N THR A 129 5.71 21.71 9.84
CA THR A 129 6.87 21.45 8.99
C THR A 129 7.65 20.23 9.50
N ARG A 130 7.86 19.24 8.61
CA ARG A 130 8.60 18.01 8.88
C ARG A 130 10.02 18.03 8.31
N HIS A 131 10.20 18.69 7.17
CA HIS A 131 11.49 18.76 6.49
C HIS A 131 11.62 20.10 5.77
N THR A 132 12.83 20.66 5.73
CA THR A 132 13.12 21.92 5.05
C THR A 132 14.36 21.78 4.19
N ILE A 133 14.32 22.28 2.98
CA ILE A 133 15.39 22.25 1.98
C ILE A 133 15.67 23.69 1.56
N TYR A 134 16.93 24.10 1.56
CA TYR A 134 17.32 25.38 0.98
C TYR A 134 17.56 25.22 -0.52
N LEU A 135 16.95 26.08 -1.31
CA LEU A 135 17.06 26.10 -2.77
C LEU A 135 17.63 27.45 -3.24
N PRO A 136 18.90 27.50 -3.63
CA PRO A 136 19.50 28.72 -4.18
C PRO A 136 18.76 29.13 -5.47
N ALA A 137 18.93 30.36 -5.89
CA ALA A 137 18.45 30.82 -7.19
C ALA A 137 19.26 30.19 -8.32
N SER A 138 18.66 30.14 -9.53
CA SER A 138 19.34 29.71 -10.77
C SER A 138 20.00 28.34 -10.66
N MET A 139 19.32 27.36 -10.08
CA MET A 139 19.83 25.98 -10.03
C MET A 139 19.88 25.40 -11.43
N SER A 140 21.08 24.97 -11.88
CA SER A 140 21.28 24.34 -13.17
C SER A 140 20.90 22.85 -13.20
N VAL A 141 20.89 22.22 -12.02
CA VAL A 141 20.60 20.78 -11.85
C VAL A 141 19.57 20.61 -10.74
N PRO A 142 18.60 19.72 -10.91
CA PRO A 142 17.69 19.37 -9.83
C PRO A 142 18.41 18.66 -8.68
N VAL A 143 17.85 18.72 -7.50
CA VAL A 143 18.27 17.96 -6.32
C VAL A 143 17.28 16.82 -6.15
N ASP A 144 17.80 15.60 -6.12
CA ASP A 144 17.06 14.39 -5.81
C ASP A 144 17.27 14.00 -4.36
N ILE A 145 16.20 13.76 -3.65
CA ILE A 145 16.22 13.36 -2.25
C ILE A 145 15.39 12.09 -2.10
N GLU A 146 16.04 11.04 -1.64
CA GLU A 146 15.40 9.78 -1.26
C GLU A 146 15.31 9.69 0.26
N PHE A 147 14.21 9.19 0.76
CA PHE A 147 13.99 8.92 2.17
C PHE A 147 14.07 7.41 2.41
N PRO A 148 15.21 6.86 2.87
CA PRO A 148 15.34 5.43 3.20
C PRO A 148 14.30 4.99 4.24
N THR A 149 13.97 5.88 5.17
CA THR A 149 12.77 5.79 6.01
C THR A 149 11.79 6.83 5.49
N PRO A 150 10.66 6.42 4.90
CA PRO A 150 9.70 7.36 4.33
C PRO A 150 9.23 8.42 5.32
N LEU A 151 9.15 9.66 4.87
CA LEU A 151 8.60 10.75 5.67
C LEU A 151 7.09 10.60 5.73
N GLN A 152 6.54 10.32 6.92
CA GLN A 152 5.12 10.04 7.10
C GLN A 152 4.36 11.25 7.67
N THR A 153 3.10 11.38 7.27
CA THR A 153 2.16 12.29 7.92
C THR A 153 1.57 11.65 9.19
N SER A 154 0.95 12.49 10.01
CA SER A 154 -0.03 12.03 11.00
C SER A 154 -1.22 11.38 10.32
N ALA A 155 -1.94 10.51 11.02
CA ALA A 155 -3.15 9.90 10.48
C ALA A 155 -4.21 10.98 10.15
N ASN A 156 -4.86 10.82 9.01
CA ASN A 156 -5.87 11.76 8.51
C ASN A 156 -5.36 13.20 8.33
N ALA A 157 -4.06 13.39 8.06
CA ALA A 157 -3.48 14.70 7.76
C ALA A 157 -3.15 14.84 6.27
N THR A 158 -3.15 16.06 5.78
CA THR A 158 -2.72 16.39 4.42
C THR A 158 -1.19 16.43 4.36
N LEU A 159 -0.62 15.90 3.28
CA LEU A 159 0.76 16.15 2.91
C LEU A 159 0.83 17.40 2.05
N GLN A 160 1.62 18.38 2.47
CA GLN A 160 1.70 19.69 1.81
C GLN A 160 3.13 20.11 1.57
N VAL A 161 3.29 21.06 0.68
CA VAL A 161 4.57 21.71 0.38
C VAL A 161 4.37 23.22 0.25
N ALA A 162 5.34 24.00 0.71
CA ALA A 162 5.33 25.45 0.55
C ALA A 162 6.75 25.99 0.31
N CYS A 163 6.86 27.01 -0.53
CA CYS A 163 8.05 27.83 -0.60
C CYS A 163 8.09 28.83 0.56
N GLY A 164 9.27 29.12 1.08
CA GLY A 164 9.45 30.16 2.10
C GLY A 164 9.36 31.59 1.54
N THR A 165 9.55 31.76 0.23
CA THR A 165 9.60 33.06 -0.44
C THR A 165 8.67 33.05 -1.65
N THR A 166 7.81 34.07 -1.75
CA THR A 166 7.00 34.32 -2.96
C THR A 166 7.90 34.80 -4.08
N GLY A 167 7.58 34.42 -5.32
CA GLY A 167 8.31 34.80 -6.52
C GLY A 167 9.45 33.85 -6.91
N ALA A 168 9.75 32.83 -6.13
CA ALA A 168 10.57 31.73 -6.60
C ALA A 168 9.85 30.94 -7.72
N ASN A 169 10.58 30.11 -8.43
CA ASN A 169 9.99 29.18 -9.41
C ASN A 169 10.59 27.79 -9.16
N VAL A 170 9.94 27.03 -8.33
CA VAL A 170 10.40 25.71 -7.89
C VAL A 170 9.64 24.62 -8.62
N LEU A 171 10.32 23.89 -9.48
CA LEU A 171 9.82 22.65 -10.05
C LEU A 171 9.90 21.59 -8.94
N PHE A 172 8.79 20.96 -8.66
CA PHE A 172 8.63 19.98 -7.57
C PHE A 172 7.99 18.71 -8.09
N ASN A 173 8.69 17.60 -7.94
CA ASN A 173 8.20 16.26 -8.21
C ASN A 173 8.32 15.42 -6.95
N ALA A 174 7.31 14.63 -6.63
CA ALA A 174 7.31 13.78 -5.46
C ALA A 174 6.63 12.45 -5.75
N GLN A 175 7.04 11.42 -5.03
CA GLN A 175 6.42 10.11 -5.09
C GLN A 175 6.38 9.47 -3.71
N GLY A 176 5.40 8.60 -3.53
CA GLY A 176 5.21 7.93 -2.26
C GLY A 176 4.06 6.95 -2.30
N TYR A 177 3.58 6.58 -1.14
CA TYR A 177 2.46 5.65 -1.02
C TYR A 177 1.55 6.03 0.15
N THR A 178 0.40 5.37 0.18
CA THR A 178 -0.60 5.52 1.25
C THR A 178 -0.73 4.21 2.01
N ALA A 179 -0.75 4.28 3.35
CA ALA A 179 -1.00 3.11 4.19
C ALA A 179 -1.64 3.52 5.53
N PRO A 180 -2.22 2.57 6.27
CA PRO A 180 -2.70 2.78 7.64
C PRO A 180 -1.58 3.11 8.62
#